data_e5a4915b42c360ef4f58046bb644aa3d
#
_entry.id   e5a4915b42c360ef4f58046bb644aa3d
#
_cell.length_a   1.000
_cell.length_b   1.000
_cell.length_c   1.000
_cell.angle_alpha   90.00
_cell.angle_beta   90.00
_cell.angle_gamma   90.00
#
_symmetry.space_group_name_H-M   'P 1'
#
loop_
_entity.id
_entity.type
_entity.pdbx_description
1 polymer ?
#
loop_
_entity_poly.entity_id
_entity_poly.type
_entity_poly.pdbx_seq_one_letter_code
_entity_poly.pdbx_strand_id
1 'polypeptide(L)'
;MRRPTLLLALLLLLAGCTTGSGSDSGASGPRWRPRPGVAWQWQLSGRLDTSVDVPVYDIDGFDRSAATVAALHRAGRKVICYLSTGAWEDWRPDARKFPRSVIGEGNGWKGERWLDIRRTDVLEPLMAARLDMCRDKGFDAVEPDNMDGYRNRTGFRLTAADQLRYNRLLAKLAHDRGMAVGLKNDLDQIPRLVKDFDFAVNEQCAQYGECAALKPFIEADKAVFHVEYELPTSRFCAQSRRLRLSSMLKKYELGAWRRAC
;
A
#
# COMPACT_ATOMS: atom_id res chain seq x y z
N MET A 1 -84.87 -8.75 -34.45
CA MET A 1 -83.99 -9.09 -33.32
C MET A 1 -82.65 -9.62 -33.85
N ARG A 2 -81.68 -8.75 -33.99
CA ARG A 2 -80.34 -9.12 -34.51
C ARG A 2 -79.33 -8.91 -33.39
N ARG A 3 -78.64 -9.98 -32.98
CA ARG A 3 -77.57 -9.94 -32.01
C ARG A 3 -76.24 -9.55 -32.69
N PRO A 4 -75.44 -8.68 -32.19
CA PRO A 4 -74.05 -8.44 -32.69
C PRO A 4 -73.04 -9.40 -32.06
N THR A 5 -72.25 -9.98 -32.91
CA THR A 5 -71.13 -10.85 -32.61
C THR A 5 -69.89 -10.01 -32.17
N LEU A 6 -69.37 -10.23 -30.98
CA LEU A 6 -68.19 -9.56 -30.45
C LEU A 6 -66.96 -10.34 -30.93
N LEU A 7 -66.11 -9.73 -31.73
CA LEU A 7 -64.82 -10.24 -32.15
C LEU A 7 -63.73 -9.84 -31.03
N LEU A 8 -63.21 -10.83 -30.39
CA LEU A 8 -62.14 -10.69 -29.42
C LEU A 8 -60.80 -10.74 -30.18
N ALA A 9 -60.10 -9.61 -30.29
CA ALA A 9 -58.76 -9.54 -30.87
C ALA A 9 -57.72 -9.88 -29.78
N LEU A 10 -57.01 -11.00 -29.98
CA LEU A 10 -55.93 -11.47 -29.10
C LEU A 10 -54.63 -10.79 -29.54
N LEU A 11 -54.14 -9.80 -28.75
CA LEU A 11 -52.82 -9.21 -28.92
C LEU A 11 -51.74 -10.11 -28.27
N LEU A 12 -50.94 -10.76 -29.09
CA LEU A 12 -49.72 -11.47 -28.67
C LEU A 12 -48.61 -10.43 -28.43
N LEU A 13 -48.27 -10.20 -27.18
CA LEU A 13 -47.06 -9.46 -26.76
C LEU A 13 -45.87 -10.39 -26.85
N LEU A 14 -45.01 -10.20 -27.84
CA LEU A 14 -43.69 -10.80 -27.93
C LEU A 14 -42.75 -10.07 -26.96
N ALA A 15 -42.51 -10.67 -25.83
CA ALA A 15 -41.43 -10.23 -24.91
C ALA A 15 -40.08 -10.64 -25.50
N GLY A 16 -39.37 -9.71 -26.10
CA GLY A 16 -38.02 -9.87 -26.53
C GLY A 16 -37.08 -9.86 -25.32
N CYS A 17 -36.47 -11.00 -24.95
CA CYS A 17 -35.36 -11.07 -24.03
C CYS A 17 -34.11 -10.53 -24.73
N THR A 18 -33.74 -9.27 -24.48
CA THR A 18 -32.41 -8.76 -24.78
C THR A 18 -31.49 -9.28 -23.69
N THR A 19 -30.66 -10.29 -24.01
CA THR A 19 -29.51 -10.67 -23.21
C THR A 19 -28.46 -9.57 -23.35
N GLY A 20 -28.55 -8.56 -22.52
CA GLY A 20 -27.49 -7.61 -22.32
C GLY A 20 -26.32 -8.32 -21.64
N SER A 21 -25.25 -8.59 -22.41
CA SER A 21 -23.94 -8.91 -21.84
C SER A 21 -23.43 -7.66 -21.12
N GLY A 22 -23.85 -7.46 -19.90
CA GLY A 22 -23.24 -6.50 -18.97
C GLY A 22 -21.85 -7.04 -18.63
N SER A 23 -20.80 -6.41 -19.19
CA SER A 23 -19.48 -6.48 -18.62
C SER A 23 -19.59 -5.96 -17.19
N ASP A 24 -19.54 -6.87 -16.23
CA ASP A 24 -19.43 -6.57 -14.81
C ASP A 24 -18.07 -5.87 -14.59
N SER A 25 -18.07 -4.55 -14.78
CA SER A 25 -17.04 -3.70 -14.22
C SER A 25 -17.29 -3.73 -12.71
N GLY A 26 -16.57 -4.62 -12.03
CA GLY A 26 -16.62 -4.81 -10.61
C GLY A 26 -16.52 -3.46 -9.91
N ALA A 27 -17.66 -2.98 -9.41
CA ALA A 27 -17.70 -1.83 -8.51
C ALA A 27 -16.96 -2.25 -7.24
N SER A 28 -15.66 -1.97 -7.20
CA SER A 28 -14.88 -2.08 -5.97
C SER A 28 -15.55 -1.14 -4.96
N GLY A 29 -15.97 -1.69 -3.82
CA GLY A 29 -16.43 -0.89 -2.69
C GLY A 29 -15.41 0.19 -2.32
N PRO A 30 -15.75 1.13 -1.43
CA PRO A 30 -14.83 2.20 -1.07
C PRO A 30 -13.52 1.59 -0.56
N ARG A 31 -12.38 2.10 -1.08
CA ARG A 31 -11.04 1.68 -0.64
C ARG A 31 -10.92 1.79 0.87
N TRP A 32 -10.21 0.84 1.47
CA TRP A 32 -9.94 0.87 2.89
C TRP A 32 -9.16 2.13 3.28
N ARG A 33 -9.56 2.77 4.37
CA ARG A 33 -8.91 3.96 4.92
C ARG A 33 -8.65 3.74 6.40
N PRO A 34 -7.43 3.38 6.80
CA PRO A 34 -7.09 3.21 8.21
C PRO A 34 -7.11 4.56 8.93
N ARG A 35 -7.68 4.54 10.15
CA ARG A 35 -7.81 5.75 10.97
C ARG A 35 -6.64 5.88 11.96
N PRO A 36 -6.33 7.11 12.41
CA PRO A 36 -5.27 7.35 13.39
C PRO A 36 -5.43 6.51 14.66
N GLY A 37 -4.31 5.93 15.13
CA GLY A 37 -4.27 5.13 16.35
C GLY A 37 -4.67 3.66 16.18
N VAL A 38 -5.01 3.21 14.97
CA VAL A 38 -5.30 1.79 14.72
C VAL A 38 -4.05 0.92 14.99
N ALA A 39 -4.23 -0.17 15.75
CA ALA A 39 -3.13 -1.08 16.06
C ALA A 39 -2.72 -1.91 14.83
N TRP A 40 -1.44 -2.25 14.71
CA TRP A 40 -0.92 -2.98 13.58
C TRP A 40 0.26 -3.86 13.94
N GLN A 41 0.54 -4.86 13.11
CA GLN A 41 1.77 -5.65 13.13
C GLN A 41 2.51 -5.47 11.80
N TRP A 42 3.79 -5.18 11.87
CA TRP A 42 4.68 -5.13 10.72
C TRP A 42 5.64 -6.31 10.79
N GLN A 43 5.51 -7.26 9.89
CA GLN A 43 6.36 -8.43 9.89
C GLN A 43 6.78 -8.83 8.47
N LEU A 44 8.01 -8.51 8.11
CA LEU A 44 8.56 -8.77 6.77
C LEU A 44 9.45 -10.01 6.74
N SER A 45 9.91 -10.51 7.90
CA SER A 45 10.81 -11.66 7.94
C SER A 45 10.31 -12.80 8.84
N GLY A 46 10.88 -13.98 8.63
CA GLY A 46 10.61 -15.16 9.43
C GLY A 46 9.21 -15.78 9.23
N ARG A 47 8.87 -16.77 10.03
CA ARG A 47 7.51 -17.35 10.02
C ARG A 47 6.50 -16.33 10.56
N LEU A 48 5.45 -16.06 9.80
CA LEU A 48 4.41 -15.10 10.19
C LEU A 48 3.74 -15.55 11.50
N ASP A 49 3.72 -14.65 12.49
CA ASP A 49 2.98 -14.81 13.73
C ASP A 49 1.60 -14.18 13.59
N THR A 50 0.58 -15.02 13.45
CA THR A 50 -0.82 -14.60 13.33
C THR A 50 -1.53 -14.52 14.68
N SER A 51 -0.84 -14.81 15.80
CA SER A 51 -1.40 -14.75 17.15
C SER A 51 -1.48 -13.32 17.70
N VAL A 52 -0.77 -12.37 17.10
CA VAL A 52 -0.83 -10.96 17.50
C VAL A 52 -2.23 -10.42 17.21
N ASP A 53 -2.95 -10.05 18.28
CA ASP A 53 -4.34 -9.57 18.16
C ASP A 53 -4.36 -8.07 17.79
N VAL A 54 -4.30 -7.80 16.49
CA VAL A 54 -4.37 -6.45 15.91
C VAL A 54 -5.19 -6.47 14.62
N PRO A 55 -5.90 -5.39 14.29
CA PRO A 55 -6.75 -5.35 13.10
C PRO A 55 -5.98 -5.22 11.78
N VAL A 56 -4.69 -4.88 11.82
CA VAL A 56 -3.90 -4.62 10.61
C VAL A 56 -2.59 -5.40 10.64
N TYR A 57 -2.30 -6.09 9.55
CA TYR A 57 -1.01 -6.74 9.29
C TYR A 57 -0.36 -6.15 8.05
N ASP A 58 0.90 -5.78 8.15
CA ASP A 58 1.75 -5.39 7.04
C ASP A 58 2.80 -6.48 6.84
N ILE A 59 2.78 -7.13 5.68
CA ILE A 59 3.57 -8.33 5.40
C ILE A 59 4.12 -8.30 3.97
N ASP A 60 5.24 -8.99 3.77
CA ASP A 60 5.90 -9.05 2.47
C ASP A 60 5.00 -9.63 1.38
N GLY A 61 4.85 -8.89 0.27
CA GLY A 61 3.96 -9.25 -0.83
C GLY A 61 4.43 -10.47 -1.62
N PHE A 62 5.73 -10.65 -1.79
CA PHE A 62 6.28 -11.79 -2.54
C PHE A 62 6.24 -13.08 -1.71
N ASP A 63 6.66 -13.01 -0.45
CA ASP A 63 6.88 -14.18 0.40
C ASP A 63 5.58 -14.76 0.99
N ARG A 64 4.48 -14.00 0.93
CA ARG A 64 3.19 -14.45 1.49
C ARG A 64 2.23 -14.88 0.39
N SER A 65 1.53 -15.98 0.65
CA SER A 65 0.56 -16.56 -0.27
C SER A 65 -0.82 -15.89 -0.15
N ALA A 66 -1.65 -16.01 -1.19
CA ALA A 66 -3.06 -15.62 -1.14
C ALA A 66 -3.82 -16.35 -0.01
N ALA A 67 -3.45 -17.60 0.29
CA ALA A 67 -4.05 -18.35 1.41
C ALA A 67 -3.74 -17.72 2.77
N THR A 68 -2.53 -17.15 2.95
CA THR A 68 -2.15 -16.41 4.15
C THR A 68 -3.01 -15.15 4.31
N VAL A 69 -3.16 -14.37 3.24
CA VAL A 69 -4.01 -13.16 3.23
C VAL A 69 -5.45 -13.51 3.55
N ALA A 70 -6.01 -14.54 2.90
CA ALA A 70 -7.37 -15.01 3.16
C ALA A 70 -7.56 -15.50 4.60
N ALA A 71 -6.54 -16.12 5.21
CA ALA A 71 -6.59 -16.51 6.62
C ALA A 71 -6.66 -15.31 7.56
N LEU A 72 -5.88 -14.25 7.29
CA LEU A 72 -5.95 -13.00 8.04
C LEU A 72 -7.31 -12.31 7.89
N HIS A 73 -7.88 -12.30 6.68
CA HIS A 73 -9.23 -11.78 6.44
C HIS A 73 -10.30 -12.56 7.20
N ARG A 74 -10.24 -13.90 7.26
CA ARG A 74 -11.18 -14.71 8.06
C ARG A 74 -11.09 -14.39 9.55
N ALA A 75 -9.93 -13.93 10.02
CA ALA A 75 -9.74 -13.44 11.38
C ALA A 75 -10.13 -11.96 11.57
N GLY A 76 -10.82 -11.34 10.58
CA GLY A 76 -11.30 -9.95 10.64
C GLY A 76 -10.20 -8.90 10.44
N ARG A 77 -9.03 -9.25 9.90
CA ARG A 77 -7.86 -8.37 9.78
C ARG A 77 -7.72 -7.79 8.38
N LYS A 78 -7.25 -6.57 8.27
CA LYS A 78 -6.82 -5.93 7.04
C LYS A 78 -5.35 -6.21 6.79
N VAL A 79 -4.96 -6.35 5.52
CA VAL A 79 -3.62 -6.79 5.15
C VAL A 79 -2.99 -5.82 4.15
N ILE A 80 -1.83 -5.27 4.52
CA ILE A 80 -1.01 -4.39 3.70
C ILE A 80 0.08 -5.24 3.01
N CYS A 81 0.29 -5.00 1.72
CA CYS A 81 1.31 -5.63 0.91
C CYS A 81 2.58 -4.77 0.89
N TYR A 82 3.62 -5.17 1.59
CA TYR A 82 4.93 -4.54 1.48
C TYR A 82 5.60 -4.89 0.15
N LEU A 83 6.09 -3.89 -0.54
CA LEU A 83 6.89 -4.00 -1.77
C LEU A 83 7.95 -2.92 -1.81
N SER A 84 9.21 -3.25 -2.10
CA SER A 84 10.17 -2.23 -2.51
C SER A 84 9.81 -1.69 -3.89
N THR A 85 9.70 -0.37 -4.04
CA THR A 85 9.35 0.28 -5.31
C THR A 85 10.38 1.28 -5.79
N GLY A 86 11.20 1.81 -4.87
CA GLY A 86 12.31 2.69 -5.18
C GLY A 86 13.67 2.00 -5.17
N ALA A 87 13.72 0.71 -4.80
CA ALA A 87 14.93 -0.11 -4.88
C ALA A 87 14.69 -1.43 -5.61
N TRP A 88 15.73 -1.91 -6.27
CA TRP A 88 15.85 -3.24 -6.83
C TRP A 88 16.42 -4.18 -5.78
N GLU A 89 15.86 -5.39 -5.71
CA GLU A 89 16.26 -6.44 -4.78
C GLU A 89 16.68 -7.68 -5.60
N ASP A 90 17.93 -8.16 -5.43
CA ASP A 90 18.51 -9.20 -6.29
C ASP A 90 17.87 -10.58 -6.12
N TRP A 91 17.20 -10.81 -5.00
CA TRP A 91 16.54 -12.10 -4.65
C TRP A 91 15.08 -12.19 -5.12
N ARG A 92 14.46 -11.10 -5.59
CA ARG A 92 13.05 -11.13 -6.01
C ARG A 92 12.88 -11.92 -7.33
N PRO A 93 11.77 -12.63 -7.47
CA PRO A 93 11.51 -13.44 -8.68
C PRO A 93 11.55 -12.63 -9.98
N ASP A 94 11.24 -11.34 -9.90
CA ASP A 94 11.21 -10.43 -11.05
C ASP A 94 12.51 -9.61 -11.24
N ALA A 95 13.53 -9.83 -10.42
CA ALA A 95 14.79 -9.06 -10.46
C ALA A 95 15.42 -8.97 -11.86
N ARG A 96 15.34 -10.05 -12.62
CA ARG A 96 15.91 -10.13 -14.00
C ARG A 96 15.16 -9.29 -15.04
N LYS A 97 13.95 -8.80 -14.72
CA LYS A 97 13.17 -7.95 -15.61
C LYS A 97 13.62 -6.49 -15.59
N PHE A 98 14.42 -6.11 -14.60
CA PHE A 98 14.95 -4.76 -14.47
C PHE A 98 16.23 -4.63 -15.34
N PRO A 99 16.24 -3.74 -16.35
CA PRO A 99 17.46 -3.49 -17.11
C PRO A 99 18.51 -2.81 -16.23
N ARG A 100 19.78 -3.14 -16.46
CA ARG A 100 20.91 -2.58 -15.68
C ARG A 100 20.96 -1.06 -15.67
N SER A 101 20.46 -0.42 -16.72
CA SER A 101 20.45 1.04 -16.87
C SER A 101 19.59 1.77 -15.83
N VAL A 102 18.66 1.09 -15.14
CA VAL A 102 17.84 1.68 -14.08
C VAL A 102 18.28 1.28 -12.68
N ILE A 103 19.33 0.46 -12.54
CA ILE A 103 19.83 -0.03 -11.24
C ILE A 103 21.05 0.81 -10.84
N GLY A 104 20.93 1.55 -9.75
CA GLY A 104 21.91 2.50 -9.26
C GLY A 104 22.88 1.97 -8.22
N GLU A 105 23.23 2.82 -7.23
CA GLU A 105 24.09 2.46 -6.08
C GLU A 105 23.30 1.65 -5.03
N GLY A 106 24.01 0.98 -4.13
CA GLY A 106 23.40 0.28 -3.00
C GLY A 106 22.72 1.24 -2.03
N ASN A 107 21.63 0.81 -1.41
CA ASN A 107 20.88 1.61 -0.42
C ASN A 107 21.27 1.32 1.05
N GLY A 108 22.29 0.50 1.26
CA GLY A 108 22.75 0.10 2.60
C GLY A 108 22.33 -1.33 3.00
N TRP A 109 21.34 -1.90 2.34
CA TRP A 109 20.93 -3.29 2.55
C TRP A 109 21.60 -4.21 1.54
N LYS A 110 22.04 -5.38 2.01
CA LYS A 110 22.71 -6.37 1.16
C LYS A 110 21.75 -6.87 0.06
N GLY A 111 22.17 -6.74 -1.20
CA GLY A 111 21.39 -7.17 -2.35
C GLY A 111 20.40 -6.12 -2.86
N GLU A 112 20.28 -4.95 -2.20
CA GLU A 112 19.41 -3.86 -2.63
C GLU A 112 20.19 -2.71 -3.27
N ARG A 113 19.58 -2.13 -4.29
CA ARG A 113 20.13 -0.98 -5.02
C ARG A 113 19.01 -0.03 -5.44
N TRP A 114 19.26 1.28 -5.33
CA TRP A 114 18.33 2.30 -5.76
C TRP A 114 17.93 2.17 -7.23
N LEU A 115 16.72 2.58 -7.55
CA LEU A 115 16.21 2.63 -8.92
C LEU A 115 16.24 4.07 -9.48
N ASP A 116 16.47 4.19 -10.80
CA ASP A 116 16.27 5.45 -11.52
C ASP A 116 14.78 5.72 -11.74
N ILE A 117 14.15 6.32 -10.76
CA ILE A 117 12.71 6.62 -10.76
C ILE A 117 12.26 7.62 -11.82
N ARG A 118 13.20 8.24 -12.54
CA ARG A 118 12.89 9.09 -13.70
C ARG A 118 12.44 8.25 -14.90
N ARG A 119 12.85 6.98 -14.94
CA ARG A 119 12.56 6.05 -16.02
C ARG A 119 11.20 5.34 -15.79
N THR A 120 10.14 6.16 -15.70
CA THR A 120 8.79 5.66 -15.56
C THR A 120 8.35 4.80 -16.75
N ASP A 121 8.88 5.05 -17.93
CA ASP A 121 8.71 4.21 -19.13
C ASP A 121 9.10 2.73 -18.90
N VAL A 122 10.10 2.50 -18.07
CA VAL A 122 10.61 1.17 -17.70
C VAL A 122 9.96 0.65 -16.43
N LEU A 123 9.83 1.51 -15.40
CA LEU A 123 9.42 1.09 -14.06
C LEU A 123 7.90 0.92 -13.91
N GLU A 124 7.09 1.71 -14.62
CA GLU A 124 5.62 1.63 -14.50
C GLU A 124 5.09 0.21 -14.80
N PRO A 125 5.43 -0.46 -15.91
CA PRO A 125 4.94 -1.82 -16.17
C PRO A 125 5.44 -2.84 -15.13
N LEU A 126 6.63 -2.67 -14.56
CA LEU A 126 7.18 -3.54 -13.53
C LEU A 126 6.44 -3.36 -12.21
N MET A 127 6.21 -2.11 -11.79
CA MET A 127 5.46 -1.80 -10.58
C MET A 127 3.99 -2.17 -10.73
N ALA A 128 3.39 -1.95 -11.91
CA ALA A 128 2.03 -2.42 -12.20
C ALA A 128 1.90 -3.93 -11.99
N ALA A 129 2.84 -4.72 -12.49
CA ALA A 129 2.84 -6.18 -12.29
C ALA A 129 3.01 -6.58 -10.82
N ARG A 130 3.85 -5.87 -10.02
CA ARG A 130 3.96 -6.09 -8.57
C ARG A 130 2.65 -5.78 -7.85
N LEU A 131 1.99 -4.69 -8.23
CA LEU A 131 0.69 -4.30 -7.66
C LEU A 131 -0.43 -5.26 -8.08
N ASP A 132 -0.40 -5.77 -9.30
CA ASP A 132 -1.32 -6.84 -9.74
C ASP A 132 -1.17 -8.09 -8.87
N MET A 133 0.05 -8.50 -8.57
CA MET A 133 0.34 -9.62 -7.66
C MET A 133 -0.27 -9.39 -6.27
N CYS A 134 -0.16 -8.18 -5.69
CA CYS A 134 -0.78 -7.86 -4.40
C CYS A 134 -2.31 -7.96 -4.47
N ARG A 135 -2.92 -7.35 -5.50
CA ARG A 135 -4.37 -7.42 -5.74
C ARG A 135 -4.83 -8.87 -5.88
N ASP A 136 -4.15 -9.65 -6.69
CA ASP A 136 -4.53 -11.04 -7.01
C ASP A 136 -4.36 -11.97 -5.80
N LYS A 137 -3.47 -11.64 -4.87
CA LYS A 137 -3.36 -12.29 -3.55
C LYS A 137 -4.41 -11.80 -2.55
N GLY A 138 -5.17 -10.74 -2.87
CA GLY A 138 -6.27 -10.23 -2.06
C GLY A 138 -5.88 -9.19 -1.02
N PHE A 139 -4.71 -8.56 -1.10
CA PHE A 139 -4.32 -7.50 -0.17
C PHE A 139 -5.26 -6.29 -0.25
N ASP A 140 -5.51 -5.63 0.89
CA ASP A 140 -6.36 -4.44 0.99
C ASP A 140 -5.63 -3.15 0.64
N ALA A 141 -4.32 -3.14 0.82
CA ALA A 141 -3.47 -1.96 0.65
C ALA A 141 -2.04 -2.33 0.26
N VAL A 142 -1.27 -1.32 -0.11
CA VAL A 142 0.16 -1.44 -0.42
C VAL A 142 0.98 -0.47 0.43
N GLU A 143 2.11 -0.96 0.95
CA GLU A 143 3.23 -0.15 1.44
C GLU A 143 4.33 -0.20 0.37
N PRO A 144 4.43 0.81 -0.52
CA PRO A 144 5.58 0.95 -1.42
C PRO A 144 6.76 1.51 -0.64
N ASP A 145 7.88 0.80 -0.61
CA ASP A 145 9.08 1.22 0.11
C ASP A 145 10.09 1.95 -0.79
N ASN A 146 11.05 2.65 -0.16
CA ASN A 146 12.13 3.43 -0.79
C ASN A 146 11.60 4.60 -1.63
N MET A 147 10.67 5.38 -1.07
CA MET A 147 9.96 6.47 -1.76
C MET A 147 10.62 7.85 -1.61
N ASP A 148 11.85 7.93 -1.14
CA ASP A 148 12.60 9.17 -0.87
C ASP A 148 14.02 9.18 -1.47
N GLY A 149 14.24 8.42 -2.54
CA GLY A 149 15.54 8.24 -3.19
C GLY A 149 16.24 9.55 -3.56
N TYR A 150 15.49 10.63 -3.86
CA TYR A 150 16.06 11.94 -4.20
C TYR A 150 16.91 12.56 -3.07
N ARG A 151 16.75 12.12 -1.84
CA ARG A 151 17.55 12.54 -0.67
C ARG A 151 18.78 11.64 -0.45
N ASN A 152 18.91 10.59 -1.23
CA ASN A 152 19.89 9.54 -1.03
C ASN A 152 20.94 9.50 -2.16
N ARG A 153 22.06 8.85 -1.89
CA ARG A 153 23.11 8.60 -2.90
C ARG A 153 22.66 7.40 -3.75
N THR A 154 21.88 7.67 -4.78
CA THR A 154 21.31 6.62 -5.63
C THR A 154 22.19 6.25 -6.83
N GLY A 155 23.24 7.02 -7.13
CA GLY A 155 23.98 6.95 -8.38
C GLY A 155 23.30 7.72 -9.53
N PHE A 156 22.11 8.28 -9.29
CA PHE A 156 21.35 9.09 -10.24
C PHE A 156 21.14 10.51 -9.70
N ARG A 157 21.04 11.48 -10.60
CA ARG A 157 20.66 12.86 -10.23
C ARG A 157 19.14 12.96 -10.14
N LEU A 158 18.57 12.42 -9.07
CA LEU A 158 17.15 12.52 -8.79
C LEU A 158 16.82 13.88 -8.17
N THR A 159 15.69 14.46 -8.58
CA THR A 159 15.15 15.69 -7.99
C THR A 159 13.90 15.41 -7.16
N ALA A 160 13.54 16.34 -6.27
CA ALA A 160 12.28 16.28 -5.52
C ALA A 160 11.07 16.23 -6.47
N ALA A 161 11.15 16.85 -7.66
CA ALA A 161 10.09 16.78 -8.65
C ALA A 161 9.97 15.39 -9.29
N ASP A 162 11.09 14.68 -9.50
CA ASP A 162 11.10 13.30 -9.99
C ASP A 162 10.44 12.37 -8.98
N GLN A 163 10.82 12.50 -7.70
CA GLN A 163 10.24 11.70 -6.63
C GLN A 163 8.74 11.93 -6.51
N LEU A 164 8.31 13.17 -6.52
CA LEU A 164 6.89 13.53 -6.43
C LEU A 164 6.07 12.91 -7.57
N ARG A 165 6.60 12.94 -8.82
CA ARG A 165 5.94 12.32 -9.96
C ARG A 165 5.83 10.80 -9.79
N TYR A 166 6.93 10.17 -9.36
CA TYR A 166 6.98 8.73 -9.18
C TYR A 166 6.07 8.27 -8.05
N ASN A 167 6.06 8.95 -6.91
CA ASN A 167 5.19 8.63 -5.78
C ASN A 167 3.71 8.74 -6.17
N ARG A 168 3.33 9.77 -6.94
CA ARG A 168 1.96 9.90 -7.49
C ARG A 168 1.60 8.80 -8.48
N LEU A 169 2.54 8.40 -9.32
CA LEU A 169 2.35 7.26 -10.22
C LEU A 169 2.03 5.99 -9.43
N LEU A 170 2.80 5.68 -8.39
CA LEU A 170 2.57 4.51 -7.55
C LEU A 170 1.20 4.57 -6.85
N ALA A 171 0.83 5.74 -6.32
CA ALA A 171 -0.48 5.94 -5.71
C ALA A 171 -1.62 5.69 -6.72
N LYS A 172 -1.50 6.25 -7.92
CA LYS A 172 -2.48 6.00 -8.99
C LYS A 172 -2.58 4.52 -9.34
N LEU A 173 -1.46 3.84 -9.54
CA LEU A 173 -1.42 2.41 -9.90
C LEU A 173 -2.09 1.53 -8.83
N ALA A 174 -1.90 1.84 -7.53
CA ALA A 174 -2.57 1.14 -6.44
C ALA A 174 -4.09 1.42 -6.43
N HIS A 175 -4.48 2.68 -6.58
CA HIS A 175 -5.87 3.11 -6.62
C HIS A 175 -6.65 2.53 -7.80
N ASP A 176 -6.04 2.47 -8.99
CA ASP A 176 -6.63 1.84 -10.18
C ASP A 176 -6.94 0.35 -9.95
N ARG A 177 -6.29 -0.27 -8.96
CA ARG A 177 -6.49 -1.67 -8.54
C ARG A 177 -7.41 -1.83 -7.32
N GLY A 178 -8.02 -0.74 -6.85
CA GLY A 178 -8.92 -0.74 -5.70
C GLY A 178 -8.21 -0.86 -4.34
N MET A 179 -6.87 -0.87 -4.31
CA MET A 179 -6.08 -0.95 -3.07
C MET A 179 -5.81 0.43 -2.49
N ALA A 180 -5.80 0.53 -1.16
CA ALA A 180 -5.26 1.69 -0.47
C ALA A 180 -3.72 1.73 -0.59
N VAL A 181 -3.11 2.91 -0.37
CA VAL A 181 -1.66 3.07 -0.50
C VAL A 181 -1.08 3.94 0.61
N GLY A 182 0.02 3.48 1.20
CA GLY A 182 0.80 4.21 2.20
C GLY A 182 1.94 5.01 1.59
N LEU A 183 2.20 6.21 2.13
CA LEU A 183 3.42 6.95 1.87
C LEU A 183 4.50 6.48 2.85
N LYS A 184 5.57 5.87 2.35
CA LYS A 184 6.72 5.49 3.17
C LYS A 184 7.68 6.66 3.31
N ASN A 185 7.92 7.09 4.55
CA ASN A 185 8.83 8.20 4.86
C ASN A 185 8.55 9.46 4.02
N ASP A 186 9.50 9.99 3.25
CA ASP A 186 9.39 11.16 2.35
C ASP A 186 8.70 12.38 3.01
N LEU A 187 9.13 12.71 4.23
CA LEU A 187 8.47 13.69 5.10
C LEU A 187 8.35 15.08 4.48
N ASP A 188 9.36 15.51 3.71
CA ASP A 188 9.38 16.85 3.07
C ASP A 188 8.27 17.02 2.04
N GLN A 189 7.80 15.93 1.43
CA GLN A 189 6.78 15.97 0.38
C GLN A 189 5.37 15.71 0.91
N ILE A 190 5.19 15.38 2.19
CA ILE A 190 3.87 15.12 2.79
C ILE A 190 2.83 16.20 2.46
N PRO A 191 3.12 17.52 2.57
CA PRO A 191 2.13 18.56 2.25
C PRO A 191 1.59 18.48 0.81
N ARG A 192 2.38 17.93 -0.11
CA ARG A 192 2.04 17.77 -1.53
C ARG A 192 1.43 16.42 -1.86
N LEU A 193 1.65 15.39 -1.01
CA LEU A 193 1.28 13.98 -1.24
C LEU A 193 0.14 13.48 -0.36
N VAL A 194 -0.15 14.13 0.76
CA VAL A 194 -1.18 13.67 1.71
C VAL A 194 -2.56 13.44 1.06
N LYS A 195 -2.88 14.12 -0.03
CA LYS A 195 -4.12 13.93 -0.79
C LYS A 195 -4.12 12.66 -1.63
N ASP A 196 -2.93 12.24 -2.08
CA ASP A 196 -2.73 11.14 -3.01
C ASP A 196 -2.58 9.79 -2.29
N PHE A 197 -2.31 9.79 -0.96
CA PHE A 197 -2.08 8.60 -0.14
C PHE A 197 -3.16 8.40 0.92
N ASP A 198 -3.48 7.15 1.26
CA ASP A 198 -4.55 6.81 2.20
C ASP A 198 -4.05 6.70 3.66
N PHE A 199 -2.75 6.49 3.86
CA PHE A 199 -2.06 6.43 5.15
C PHE A 199 -0.57 6.75 4.98
N ALA A 200 0.19 6.78 6.06
CA ALA A 200 1.64 6.85 6.04
C ALA A 200 2.27 5.70 6.81
N VAL A 201 3.46 5.27 6.39
CA VAL A 201 4.37 4.41 7.16
C VAL A 201 5.66 5.20 7.37
N ASN A 202 6.08 5.32 8.62
CA ASN A 202 7.28 6.09 8.95
C ASN A 202 8.20 5.35 9.91
N GLU A 203 9.47 5.48 9.67
CA GLU A 203 10.52 4.95 10.51
C GLU A 203 11.28 6.08 11.20
N GLN A 204 11.50 5.92 12.50
CA GLN A 204 12.44 6.70 13.32
C GLN A 204 12.15 8.20 13.42
N CYS A 205 10.92 8.66 13.21
CA CYS A 205 10.61 10.09 13.32
C CYS A 205 10.88 10.67 14.73
N ALA A 206 10.77 9.86 15.78
CA ALA A 206 11.08 10.32 17.14
C ALA A 206 12.59 10.38 17.37
N GLN A 207 13.34 9.43 16.83
CA GLN A 207 14.80 9.45 16.90
C GLN A 207 15.40 10.72 16.26
N TYR A 208 14.83 11.13 15.11
CA TYR A 208 15.29 12.31 14.37
C TYR A 208 14.53 13.61 14.72
N GLY A 209 13.55 13.55 15.63
CA GLY A 209 12.82 14.73 16.09
C GLY A 209 11.83 15.32 15.08
N GLU A 210 11.38 14.54 14.10
CA GLU A 210 10.62 15.01 12.93
C GLU A 210 9.17 14.53 12.87
N CYS A 211 8.64 13.84 13.92
CA CYS A 211 7.27 13.32 13.93
C CYS A 211 6.18 14.39 13.67
N ALA A 212 6.48 15.66 13.89
CA ALA A 212 5.53 16.75 13.61
C ALA A 212 5.20 16.87 12.11
N ALA A 213 6.09 16.45 11.22
CA ALA A 213 5.86 16.45 9.77
C ALA A 213 4.73 15.51 9.34
N LEU A 214 4.38 14.52 10.18
CA LEU A 214 3.32 13.54 9.92
C LEU A 214 1.90 14.05 10.24
N LYS A 215 1.77 15.22 10.91
CA LYS A 215 0.47 15.81 11.27
C LYS A 215 -0.53 15.91 10.12
N PRO A 216 -0.17 16.29 8.89
CA PRO A 216 -1.14 16.40 7.82
C PRO A 216 -1.93 15.11 7.55
N PHE A 217 -1.35 13.92 7.75
CA PHE A 217 -2.09 12.66 7.68
C PHE A 217 -3.12 12.55 8.80
N ILE A 218 -2.73 12.87 10.03
CA ILE A 218 -3.61 12.81 11.20
C ILE A 218 -4.77 13.81 11.07
N GLU A 219 -4.50 15.02 10.59
CA GLU A 219 -5.50 16.06 10.32
C GLU A 219 -6.48 15.67 9.21
N ALA A 220 -6.02 14.86 8.26
CA ALA A 220 -6.85 14.27 7.21
C ALA A 220 -7.58 12.96 7.65
N ASP A 221 -7.60 12.63 8.95
CA ASP A 221 -8.15 11.40 9.53
C ASP A 221 -7.55 10.11 8.92
N LYS A 222 -6.24 10.14 8.57
CA LYS A 222 -5.48 9.04 7.99
C LYS A 222 -4.48 8.48 9.01
N ALA A 223 -4.34 7.16 9.08
CA ALA A 223 -3.39 6.51 9.97
C ALA A 223 -1.94 6.88 9.62
N VAL A 224 -1.11 6.95 10.66
CA VAL A 224 0.34 6.94 10.54
C VAL A 224 0.86 5.72 11.30
N PHE A 225 1.32 4.73 10.59
CA PHE A 225 2.00 3.56 11.09
C PHE A 225 3.47 3.92 11.33
N HIS A 226 3.89 3.92 12.60
CA HIS A 226 5.21 4.43 12.98
C HIS A 226 6.02 3.38 13.72
N VAL A 227 7.30 3.29 13.39
CA VAL A 227 8.24 2.34 13.98
C VAL A 227 9.51 3.06 14.44
N GLU A 228 9.98 2.69 15.62
CA GLU A 228 11.32 2.99 16.12
C GLU A 228 12.15 1.71 16.28
N TYR A 229 13.46 1.83 16.21
CA TYR A 229 14.39 0.71 16.35
C TYR A 229 15.34 0.88 17.54
N GLU A 230 15.89 2.06 17.72
CA GLU A 230 16.95 2.35 18.72
C GLU A 230 16.36 2.95 20.01
N LEU A 231 15.31 3.78 19.91
CA LEU A 231 14.72 4.44 21.06
C LEU A 231 13.85 3.49 21.87
N PRO A 232 14.03 3.40 23.20
CA PRO A 232 13.07 2.66 24.03
C PRO A 232 11.70 3.33 24.04
N THR A 233 10.65 2.55 24.21
CA THR A 233 9.24 3.02 24.20
C THR A 233 8.98 4.17 25.19
N SER A 234 9.69 4.23 26.29
CA SER A 234 9.60 5.34 27.27
C SER A 234 10.01 6.70 26.69
N ARG A 235 10.79 6.74 25.61
CA ARG A 235 11.25 7.98 25.00
C ARG A 235 10.32 8.52 23.93
N PHE A 236 9.50 7.68 23.29
CA PHE A 236 8.66 8.14 22.16
C PHE A 236 7.15 7.88 22.35
N CYS A 237 6.72 6.87 23.09
CA CYS A 237 5.30 6.52 23.15
C CYS A 237 4.39 7.64 23.67
N ALA A 238 4.86 8.47 24.63
CA ALA A 238 4.08 9.60 25.10
C ALA A 238 3.81 10.63 24.01
N GLN A 239 4.83 10.93 23.17
CA GLN A 239 4.68 11.81 22.02
C GLN A 239 3.78 11.19 20.94
N SER A 240 4.00 9.91 20.64
CA SER A 240 3.22 9.17 19.66
C SER A 240 1.72 9.17 19.96
N ARG A 241 1.36 8.92 21.22
CA ARG A 241 -0.05 9.00 21.67
C ARG A 241 -0.66 10.39 21.50
N ARG A 242 0.10 11.46 21.87
CA ARG A 242 -0.38 12.84 21.66
C ARG A 242 -0.59 13.17 20.19
N LEU A 243 0.25 12.63 19.32
CA LEU A 243 0.15 12.78 17.86
C LEU A 243 -0.80 11.76 17.21
N ARG A 244 -1.40 10.85 17.98
CA ARG A 244 -2.27 9.78 17.48
C ARG A 244 -1.60 8.85 16.45
N LEU A 245 -0.28 8.66 16.55
CA LEU A 245 0.46 7.72 15.70
C LEU A 245 0.25 6.28 16.20
N SER A 246 0.19 5.34 15.27
CA SER A 246 0.16 3.90 15.53
C SER A 246 1.57 3.37 15.71
N SER A 247 2.19 3.58 16.88
CA SER A 247 3.62 3.42 17.09
C SER A 247 4.00 2.13 17.78
N MET A 248 5.15 1.57 17.39
CA MET A 248 5.77 0.44 18.07
C MET A 248 7.31 0.47 17.95
N LEU A 249 7.96 -0.21 18.87
CA LEU A 249 9.37 -0.56 18.78
C LEU A 249 9.49 -1.91 18.06
N LYS A 250 10.39 -1.97 17.09
CA LYS A 250 10.76 -3.18 16.34
C LYS A 250 12.25 -3.42 16.43
N LYS A 251 12.70 -4.54 15.91
CA LYS A 251 14.08 -4.78 15.54
C LYS A 251 14.22 -4.63 14.02
N TYR A 252 15.41 -4.29 13.54
CA TYR A 252 15.68 -4.04 12.12
C TYR A 252 15.35 -5.21 11.19
N GLU A 253 15.45 -6.44 11.69
CA GLU A 253 15.09 -7.64 10.92
C GLU A 253 13.57 -7.79 10.67
N LEU A 254 12.74 -6.94 11.27
CA LEU A 254 11.27 -6.92 11.11
C LEU A 254 10.61 -8.30 11.24
N GLY A 255 11.09 -9.10 12.22
CA GLY A 255 10.47 -10.36 12.60
C GLY A 255 9.16 -10.18 13.40
N ALA A 256 8.68 -11.25 14.05
CA ALA A 256 7.41 -11.23 14.80
C ALA A 256 7.43 -10.31 16.03
N TRP A 257 8.60 -10.16 16.66
CA TRP A 257 8.72 -9.37 17.89
C TRP A 257 8.31 -7.91 17.70
N ARG A 258 7.53 -7.36 18.63
CA ARG A 258 7.10 -5.96 18.68
C ARG A 258 6.85 -5.51 20.11
N ARG A 259 6.96 -4.22 20.36
CA ARG A 259 6.47 -3.57 21.58
C ARG A 259 5.69 -2.32 21.21
N ALA A 260 4.35 -2.43 21.25
CA ALA A 260 3.47 -1.32 20.92
C ALA A 260 3.46 -0.23 22.00
N CYS A 261 3.14 0.97 21.60
CA CYS A 261 2.82 2.06 22.50
C CYS A 261 1.41 1.91 23.07
#